data_bff14185299a8572eb78ab821431b992
#
_entry.id   bff14185299a8572eb78ab821431b992
#
_cell.length_a   1.000
_cell.length_b   1.000
_cell.length_c   1.000
_cell.angle_alpha   90.00
_cell.angle_beta   90.00
_cell.angle_gamma   90.00
#
_symmetry.space_group_name_H-M   'P 1'
#
loop_
_entity.id
_entity.type
_entity.pdbx_description
1 polymer ?
#
loop_
_entity_poly.entity_id
_entity_poly.type
_entity_poly.pdbx_seq_one_letter_code
_entity_poly.pdbx_strand_id
1 'polypeptide(L)'
;MVISADDAARAGVDLGPLPADAPPPAITSAAAVADASAHAMGGPERGPLLGFARGRASESAGLPVKTVWVVAYGPGGQVPMEGPQGGSETISMQIVLIDDQTGAFMRTYVTSAP
;
A
#
# COMPACT_ATOMS: atom_id res chain seq x y z
N MET A 1 13.27 5.02 -4.89
CA MET A 1 11.98 5.41 -5.49
C MET A 1 11.04 5.90 -4.39
N VAL A 2 10.31 6.95 -4.68
CA VAL A 2 9.39 7.57 -3.71
C VAL A 2 8.01 7.67 -4.36
N ILE A 3 6.98 7.32 -3.59
CA ILE A 3 5.58 7.45 -4.02
C ILE A 3 5.11 8.84 -3.66
N SER A 4 4.45 9.53 -4.60
CA SER A 4 3.86 10.82 -4.31
C SER A 4 2.55 10.67 -3.54
N ALA A 5 2.16 11.74 -2.82
CA ALA A 5 0.87 11.78 -2.15
C ALA A 5 -0.30 11.66 -3.14
N ASP A 6 -0.12 12.20 -4.34
CA ASP A 6 -1.14 12.10 -5.40
C ASP A 6 -1.35 10.66 -5.85
N ASP A 7 -0.28 9.90 -6.02
CA ASP A 7 -0.38 8.48 -6.38
C ASP A 7 -1.08 7.67 -5.29
N ALA A 8 -0.75 7.95 -4.03
CA ALA A 8 -1.42 7.32 -2.90
C ALA A 8 -2.90 7.68 -2.87
N ALA A 9 -3.26 8.93 -3.11
CA ALA A 9 -4.64 9.39 -3.12
C ALA A 9 -5.48 8.70 -4.20
N ARG A 10 -4.90 8.42 -5.36
CA ARG A 10 -5.58 7.67 -6.44
C ARG A 10 -5.99 6.27 -5.99
N ALA A 11 -5.21 5.67 -5.12
CA ALA A 11 -5.53 4.35 -4.57
C ALA A 11 -6.44 4.42 -3.34
N GLY A 12 -6.78 5.62 -2.88
CA GLY A 12 -7.64 5.81 -1.72
C GLY A 12 -6.87 5.97 -0.40
N VAL A 13 -5.58 6.20 -0.46
CA VAL A 13 -4.75 6.38 0.72
C VAL A 13 -4.50 7.87 0.96
N ASP A 14 -4.87 8.35 2.14
CA ASP A 14 -4.56 9.72 2.56
C ASP A 14 -3.19 9.73 3.23
N LEU A 15 -2.15 9.93 2.42
CA LEU A 15 -0.77 9.92 2.87
C LEU A 15 -0.35 11.35 3.23
N GLY A 16 -0.16 11.59 4.54
CA GLY A 16 0.31 12.89 5.05
C GLY A 16 1.80 12.90 5.32
N PRO A 17 2.38 14.10 5.45
CA PRO A 17 3.80 14.23 5.80
C PRO A 17 4.07 13.78 7.23
N LEU A 18 5.30 13.33 7.49
CA LEU A 18 5.72 12.98 8.84
C LEU A 18 5.84 14.25 9.68
N PRO A 19 5.41 14.20 10.96
CA PRO A 19 5.69 15.31 11.87
C PRO A 19 7.19 15.40 12.17
N ALA A 20 7.64 16.60 12.54
CA ALA A 20 9.07 16.86 12.80
C ALA A 20 9.61 16.00 13.95
N ASP A 21 8.73 15.61 14.89
CA ASP A 21 9.07 14.80 16.06
C ASP A 21 8.76 13.32 15.89
N ALA A 22 8.49 12.86 14.66
CA ALA A 22 8.21 11.47 14.40
C ALA A 22 9.39 10.60 14.83
N PRO A 23 9.15 9.48 15.55
CA PRO A 23 10.24 8.58 15.90
C PRO A 23 10.83 7.92 14.65
N PRO A 24 12.10 7.50 14.70
CA PRO A 24 12.65 6.75 13.57
C PRO A 24 11.89 5.43 13.39
N PRO A 25 11.83 4.90 12.16
CA PRO A 25 11.15 3.63 11.94
C PRO A 25 11.86 2.49 12.66
N ALA A 26 11.09 1.58 13.23
CA ALA A 26 11.64 0.38 13.85
C ALA A 26 12.05 -0.66 12.82
N ILE A 27 11.49 -0.59 11.60
CA ILE A 27 11.88 -1.45 10.48
C ILE A 27 12.41 -0.61 9.32
N THR A 28 13.30 -1.19 8.55
CA THR A 28 13.88 -0.53 7.37
C THR A 28 12.90 -0.56 6.20
N SER A 29 13.14 0.29 5.19
CA SER A 29 12.37 0.23 3.95
C SER A 29 12.47 -1.14 3.29
N ALA A 30 13.63 -1.78 3.33
CA ALA A 30 13.82 -3.11 2.76
C ALA A 30 12.95 -4.15 3.46
N ALA A 31 12.87 -4.10 4.79
CA ALA A 31 12.00 -4.99 5.57
C ALA A 31 10.52 -4.72 5.26
N ALA A 32 10.14 -3.45 5.14
CA ALA A 32 8.77 -3.07 4.79
C ALA A 32 8.38 -3.59 3.41
N VAL A 33 9.27 -3.48 2.43
CA VAL A 33 9.02 -4.00 1.08
C VAL A 33 8.88 -5.52 1.09
N ALA A 34 9.70 -6.22 1.87
CA ALA A 34 9.60 -7.67 2.00
C ALA A 34 8.26 -8.08 2.61
N ASP A 35 7.82 -7.40 3.68
CA ASP A 35 6.53 -7.64 4.31
C ASP A 35 5.38 -7.32 3.35
N ALA A 36 5.46 -6.20 2.64
CA ALA A 36 4.46 -5.81 1.67
C ALA A 36 4.33 -6.82 0.54
N SER A 37 5.46 -7.35 0.07
CA SER A 37 5.47 -8.37 -0.99
C SER A 37 4.74 -9.64 -0.57
N ALA A 38 4.84 -10.02 0.70
CA ALA A 38 4.15 -11.18 1.23
C ALA A 38 2.63 -11.00 1.28
N HIS A 39 2.16 -9.75 1.35
CA HIS A 39 0.72 -9.42 1.47
C HIS A 39 0.15 -8.80 0.20
N ALA A 40 0.98 -8.54 -0.81
CA ALA A 40 0.51 -7.95 -2.06
C ALA A 40 -0.43 -8.90 -2.80
N MET A 41 -1.45 -8.34 -3.41
CA MET A 41 -2.43 -9.11 -4.18
C MET A 41 -1.89 -9.43 -5.56
N GLY A 42 -2.43 -10.47 -6.20
CA GLY A 42 -2.04 -10.88 -7.54
C GLY A 42 -1.06 -12.04 -7.60
N GLY A 43 -0.54 -12.48 -6.47
CA GLY A 43 0.36 -13.63 -6.39
C GLY A 43 1.61 -13.49 -7.27
N PRO A 44 2.00 -14.54 -8.01
CA PRO A 44 3.19 -14.49 -8.87
C PRO A 44 3.06 -13.50 -10.04
N GLU A 45 1.83 -13.12 -10.38
CA GLU A 45 1.56 -12.19 -11.49
C GLU A 45 1.52 -10.73 -11.03
N ARG A 46 1.80 -10.49 -9.75
CA ARG A 46 1.84 -9.15 -9.20
C ARG A 46 2.76 -8.25 -10.03
N GLY A 47 2.33 -7.00 -10.22
CA GLY A 47 3.14 -6.01 -10.94
C GLY A 47 4.43 -5.64 -10.22
N PRO A 48 5.32 -4.91 -10.88
CA PRO A 48 6.61 -4.53 -10.30
C PRO A 48 6.46 -3.51 -9.18
N LEU A 49 7.46 -3.47 -8.30
CA LEU A 49 7.56 -2.44 -7.29
C LEU A 49 7.70 -1.07 -7.96
N LEU A 50 6.75 -0.17 -7.70
CA LEU A 50 6.79 1.20 -8.20
C LEU A 50 7.58 2.11 -7.28
N GLY A 51 7.48 1.92 -5.98
CA GLY A 51 8.19 2.71 -5.02
C GLY A 51 7.67 2.51 -3.61
N PHE A 52 8.26 3.26 -2.69
CA PHE A 52 7.85 3.25 -1.30
C PHE A 52 8.10 4.62 -0.70
N ALA A 53 7.36 4.94 0.36
CA ALA A 53 7.52 6.19 1.10
C ALA A 53 7.12 5.97 2.56
N ARG A 54 7.66 6.77 3.45
CA ARG A 54 7.24 6.81 4.84
C ARG A 54 6.37 8.04 5.05
N GLY A 55 5.27 7.87 5.75
CA GLY A 55 4.35 8.97 5.99
C GLY A 55 3.36 8.64 7.08
N ARG A 56 2.31 9.47 7.19
CA ARG A 56 1.21 9.26 8.11
C ARG A 56 0.00 8.81 7.33
N ALA A 57 -0.61 7.72 7.78
CA ALA A 57 -1.84 7.22 7.17
C ALA A 57 -2.65 6.44 8.20
N SER A 58 -3.91 6.19 7.90
CA SER A 58 -4.76 5.32 8.70
C SER A 58 -5.26 4.16 7.83
N GLU A 59 -5.65 3.06 8.49
CA GLU A 59 -6.20 1.89 7.79
C GLU A 59 -7.49 2.20 7.06
N SER A 60 -8.30 3.09 7.63
CA SER A 60 -9.54 3.56 7.01
C SER A 60 -10.01 4.83 7.70
N ALA A 61 -10.98 5.50 7.09
CA ALA A 61 -11.56 6.72 7.66
C ALA A 61 -12.09 6.48 9.06
N GLY A 62 -11.78 7.40 9.98
CA GLY A 62 -12.21 7.32 11.37
C GLY A 62 -11.29 6.53 12.29
N LEU A 63 -10.28 5.84 11.75
CA LEU A 63 -9.30 5.14 12.56
C LEU A 63 -8.09 6.04 12.85
N PRO A 64 -7.34 5.73 13.93
CA PRO A 64 -6.16 6.52 14.27
C PRO A 64 -5.14 6.57 13.14
N VAL A 65 -4.54 7.74 12.96
CA VAL A 65 -3.45 7.93 12.02
C VAL A 65 -2.15 7.41 12.65
N LYS A 66 -1.39 6.65 11.88
CA LYS A 66 -0.11 6.08 12.32
C LYS A 66 0.99 6.46 11.34
N THR A 67 2.24 6.36 11.79
CA THR A 67 3.38 6.41 10.89
C THR A 67 3.53 5.05 10.22
N VAL A 68 3.67 5.05 8.91
CA VAL A 68 3.64 3.82 8.11
C VAL A 68 4.67 3.87 6.99
N TRP A 69 5.07 2.68 6.53
CA TRP A 69 5.68 2.51 5.23
C TRP A 69 4.56 2.24 4.22
N VAL A 70 4.59 2.96 3.12
CA VAL A 70 3.66 2.81 2.01
C VAL A 70 4.44 2.21 0.85
N VAL A 71 4.02 1.05 0.38
CA VAL A 71 4.71 0.33 -0.69
C VAL A 71 3.74 0.14 -1.84
N ALA A 72 4.12 0.60 -3.04
CA ALA A 72 3.26 0.54 -4.21
C ALA A 72 3.81 -0.42 -5.26
N TYR A 73 2.90 -1.15 -5.87
CA TYR A 73 3.19 -2.03 -7.00
C TYR A 73 2.37 -1.59 -8.21
N GLY A 74 2.96 -1.76 -9.39
CA GLY A 74 2.35 -1.36 -10.66
C GLY A 74 1.33 -2.35 -11.19
N PRO A 75 0.97 -2.23 -12.49
CA PRO A 75 -0.04 -3.09 -13.08
C PRO A 75 0.43 -4.54 -13.15
N GLY A 76 -0.47 -5.44 -12.83
CA GLY A 76 -0.23 -6.87 -12.86
C GLY A 76 -1.03 -7.61 -11.81
N GLY A 77 -1.40 -8.84 -12.14
CA GLY A 77 -2.25 -9.66 -11.29
C GLY A 77 -3.72 -9.29 -11.41
N GLN A 78 -4.56 -10.09 -10.79
CA GLN A 78 -6.01 -9.92 -10.86
C GLN A 78 -6.62 -10.07 -9.47
N VAL A 79 -7.72 -9.36 -9.27
CA VAL A 79 -8.55 -9.50 -8.06
C VAL A 79 -9.92 -10.01 -8.48
N PRO A 80 -10.53 -10.91 -7.70
CA PRO A 80 -11.88 -11.37 -8.01
C PRO A 80 -12.88 -10.23 -7.87
N MET A 81 -13.81 -10.15 -8.82
CA MET A 81 -14.91 -9.20 -8.75
C MET A 81 -16.07 -9.80 -8.00
N GLU A 82 -16.68 -8.99 -7.14
CA GLU A 82 -17.93 -9.36 -6.51
C GLU A 82 -19.09 -9.06 -7.45
N GLY A 83 -20.13 -9.90 -7.39
CA GLY A 83 -21.35 -9.69 -8.16
C GLY A 83 -21.83 -10.95 -8.85
N PRO A 84 -23.05 -10.90 -9.46
CA PRO A 84 -23.69 -12.08 -10.05
C PRO A 84 -22.94 -12.64 -11.25
N GLN A 85 -22.12 -11.83 -11.91
CA GLN A 85 -21.38 -12.28 -13.08
C GLN A 85 -20.01 -12.88 -12.73
N GLY A 86 -19.50 -12.59 -11.55
CA GLY A 86 -18.18 -13.05 -11.16
C GLY A 86 -17.08 -12.46 -12.05
N GLY A 87 -15.98 -13.18 -12.16
CA GLY A 87 -14.85 -12.76 -12.96
C GLY A 87 -13.75 -12.10 -12.14
N SER A 88 -12.86 -11.38 -12.84
CA SER A 88 -11.74 -10.70 -12.20
C SER A 88 -11.40 -9.42 -12.93
N GLU A 89 -10.76 -8.49 -12.22
CA GLU A 89 -10.24 -7.26 -12.80
C GLU A 89 -8.72 -7.24 -12.67
N THR A 90 -8.07 -6.68 -13.66
CA THR A 90 -6.62 -6.47 -13.62
C THR A 90 -6.29 -5.34 -12.66
N ILE A 91 -5.34 -5.58 -11.78
CA ILE A 91 -4.85 -4.57 -10.85
C ILE A 91 -4.02 -3.55 -11.65
N SER A 92 -4.40 -2.27 -11.60
CA SER A 92 -3.62 -1.21 -12.21
C SER A 92 -2.56 -0.66 -11.26
N MET A 93 -2.88 -0.61 -9.96
CA MET A 93 -1.93 -0.24 -8.91
C MET A 93 -2.43 -0.79 -7.59
N GLN A 94 -1.52 -1.16 -6.72
CA GLN A 94 -1.87 -1.48 -5.34
C GLN A 94 -0.88 -0.84 -4.38
N ILE A 95 -1.37 -0.46 -3.22
CA ILE A 95 -0.59 0.14 -2.16
C ILE A 95 -0.79 -0.67 -0.89
N VAL A 96 0.31 -1.08 -0.28
CA VAL A 96 0.32 -1.84 0.96
C VAL A 96 0.82 -0.95 2.08
N LEU A 97 0.08 -0.89 3.18
CA LEU A 97 0.48 -0.15 4.37
C LEU A 97 1.10 -1.10 5.39
N ILE A 98 2.28 -0.76 5.86
CA ILE A 98 3.00 -1.50 6.90
C ILE A 98 3.28 -0.54 8.06
N ASP A 99 2.92 -0.94 9.28
CA ASP A 99 3.23 -0.17 10.47
C ASP A 99 4.75 -0.07 10.63
N ASP A 100 5.30 1.14 10.69
CA ASP A 100 6.74 1.32 10.72
C ASP A 100 7.36 1.05 12.09
N GLN A 101 6.56 0.89 13.12
CA GLN A 101 7.03 0.60 14.48
C GLN A 101 6.98 -0.89 14.82
N THR A 102 6.05 -1.62 14.24
CA THR A 102 5.84 -3.05 14.53
C THR A 102 6.16 -3.96 13.35
N GLY A 103 6.15 -3.43 12.13
CA GLY A 103 6.26 -4.24 10.91
C GLY A 103 4.98 -4.96 10.55
N ALA A 104 3.88 -4.68 11.25
CA ALA A 104 2.62 -5.36 11.00
C ALA A 104 1.97 -4.86 9.71
N PHE A 105 1.43 -5.80 8.95
CA PHE A 105 0.59 -5.48 7.79
C PHE A 105 -0.70 -4.81 8.29
N MET A 106 -1.04 -3.67 7.70
CA MET A 106 -2.25 -2.93 8.05
C MET A 106 -3.35 -3.13 7.03
N ARG A 107 -3.11 -2.76 5.78
CA ARG A 107 -4.12 -2.85 4.73
C ARG A 107 -3.50 -2.76 3.34
N THR A 108 -4.19 -3.35 2.36
CA THR A 108 -3.88 -3.18 0.95
C THR A 108 -5.02 -2.41 0.28
N TYR A 109 -4.65 -1.40 -0.51
CA TYR A 109 -5.57 -0.64 -1.35
C TYR A 109 -5.29 -1.00 -2.80
N VAL A 110 -6.33 -1.29 -3.56
CA VAL A 110 -6.20 -1.73 -4.94
C VAL A 110 -7.03 -0.83 -5.84
N THR A 111 -6.44 -0.41 -6.96
CA THR A 111 -7.20 0.20 -8.06
C THR A 111 -7.20 -0.77 -9.23
N SER A 112 -8.32 -0.89 -9.90
CA SER A 112 -8.44 -1.75 -11.07
C SER A 112 -8.47 -0.91 -12.35
N ALA A 113 -8.02 -1.51 -13.45
CA ALA A 113 -8.11 -0.87 -14.75
C ALA A 113 -9.58 -0.80 -15.18
N PRO A 114 -10.00 0.32 -15.79
CA PRO A 114 -11.35 0.43 -16.33
C PRO A 114 -11.63 -0.52 -17.49
#